data_9233e1a0353586d32114c02de1349778
#
_entry.id   9233e1a0353586d32114c02de1349778
#
_cell.length_a   1.000
_cell.length_b   1.000
_cell.length_c   1.000
_cell.angle_alpha   90.00
_cell.angle_beta   90.00
_cell.angle_gamma   90.00
#
_symmetry.space_group_name_H-M   'P 1'
#
loop_
_entity.id
_entity.type
_entity.pdbx_description
1 polymer ?
#
loop_
_entity_poly.entity_id
_entity_poly.type
_entity_poly.pdbx_seq_one_letter_code
_entity_poly.pdbx_strand_id
1 'polypeptide(L)'
;MEHARKTTYARRARRFPHGLVTMNHMEALHENLWPAPYAGKPLNATVVVPGSKSLSNRYLILAALGHRPVRLVGLLRSRDTELMMDALRALGVRCEIDEQVDTTVTVVPPSDGRFHGGTKVFCGLAGTVMRFVPGLAMFADGPVAFDGDEQAYARPMKPVLDGLEQLGACIEYHGEEGRLPFTITPPQTVSQCAEPSVVSIDSSGSSQFISGLLLIGSRVPGGLELHHTGEKTPSLPHIRMTVADLHGSGGRVNADEHARVW
;
A
#
# COMPACT_ATOMS: atom_id res chain seq x y z
N MET A 1 -46.29 2.00 -4.51
CA MET A 1 -46.25 1.25 -5.78
C MET A 1 -44.85 1.37 -6.34
N GLU A 2 -44.03 0.36 -6.11
CA GLU A 2 -42.62 0.35 -6.35
C GLU A 2 -42.32 -0.59 -7.53
N HIS A 3 -41.84 -0.03 -8.65
CA HIS A 3 -41.52 -0.78 -9.85
C HIS A 3 -40.06 -1.30 -9.76
N ALA A 4 -39.95 -2.56 -9.37
CA ALA A 4 -38.69 -3.30 -9.46
C ALA A 4 -38.36 -3.57 -10.94
N ARG A 5 -37.31 -2.96 -11.48
CA ARG A 5 -36.73 -3.29 -12.79
C ARG A 5 -35.91 -4.58 -12.70
N LYS A 6 -36.40 -5.65 -13.26
CA LYS A 6 -35.68 -6.90 -13.49
C LYS A 6 -34.71 -6.68 -14.66
N THR A 7 -33.40 -6.64 -14.38
CA THR A 7 -32.37 -6.65 -15.43
C THR A 7 -32.06 -8.10 -15.80
N THR A 8 -32.52 -8.52 -16.97
CA THR A 8 -32.26 -9.85 -17.55
C THR A 8 -30.92 -9.79 -18.30
N TYR A 9 -29.90 -10.44 -17.78
CA TYR A 9 -28.64 -10.64 -18.51
C TYR A 9 -28.80 -11.75 -19.54
N ALA A 10 -28.97 -11.39 -20.82
CA ALA A 10 -28.89 -12.33 -21.93
C ALA A 10 -27.45 -12.76 -22.18
N ARG A 11 -27.13 -14.03 -21.95
CA ARG A 11 -25.84 -14.64 -22.32
C ARG A 11 -25.72 -14.67 -23.85
N ARG A 12 -24.89 -13.82 -24.44
CA ARG A 12 -24.42 -13.98 -25.81
C ARG A 12 -23.33 -15.05 -25.83
N ALA A 13 -23.66 -16.27 -26.21
CA ALA A 13 -22.70 -17.31 -26.50
C ALA A 13 -21.87 -16.90 -27.73
N ARG A 14 -20.58 -16.64 -27.58
CA ARG A 14 -19.62 -16.52 -28.68
C ARG A 14 -19.33 -17.93 -29.18
N ARG A 15 -19.69 -18.22 -30.44
CA ARG A 15 -19.24 -19.43 -31.14
C ARG A 15 -17.74 -19.31 -31.41
N PHE A 16 -16.96 -20.21 -30.83
CA PHE A 16 -15.57 -20.41 -31.21
C PHE A 16 -15.51 -21.31 -32.46
N PRO A 17 -14.57 -21.07 -33.41
CA PRO A 17 -14.42 -21.93 -34.57
C PRO A 17 -13.91 -23.32 -34.14
N HIS A 18 -14.49 -24.35 -34.73
CA HIS A 18 -14.16 -25.75 -34.49
C HIS A 18 -12.70 -26.06 -34.85
N GLY A 19 -11.82 -26.12 -33.85
CA GLY A 19 -10.58 -26.89 -33.95
C GLY A 19 -10.77 -28.16 -33.14
N LEU A 20 -10.52 -29.31 -33.74
CA LEU A 20 -10.52 -30.61 -33.03
C LEU A 20 -9.44 -30.58 -31.94
N VAL A 21 -9.89 -30.40 -30.69
CA VAL A 21 -9.09 -30.72 -29.51
C VAL A 21 -9.22 -32.21 -29.30
N THR A 22 -8.18 -32.97 -29.56
CA THR A 22 -8.16 -34.43 -29.35
C THR A 22 -8.37 -34.74 -27.88
N MET A 23 -9.19 -35.77 -27.57
CA MET A 23 -9.59 -36.16 -26.23
C MET A 23 -8.43 -36.41 -25.23
N ASN A 24 -7.23 -36.71 -25.70
CA ASN A 24 -6.04 -36.88 -24.88
C ASN A 24 -5.53 -35.60 -24.13
N HIS A 25 -5.95 -34.40 -24.55
CA HIS A 25 -5.56 -33.15 -23.85
C HIS A 25 -6.53 -32.79 -22.72
N MET A 26 -7.73 -33.35 -22.74
CA MET A 26 -8.73 -33.09 -21.68
C MET A 26 -8.51 -33.96 -20.45
N GLU A 27 -7.99 -35.20 -20.59
CA GLU A 27 -7.69 -36.08 -19.45
C GLU A 27 -6.53 -35.55 -18.59
N ALA A 28 -5.49 -34.97 -19.21
CA ALA A 28 -4.37 -34.38 -18.48
C ALA A 28 -4.72 -33.10 -17.69
N LEU A 29 -5.82 -32.42 -18.01
CA LEU A 29 -6.30 -31.24 -17.29
C LEU A 29 -7.18 -31.59 -16.08
N HIS A 30 -7.67 -32.83 -15.98
CA HIS A 30 -8.55 -33.26 -14.87
C HIS A 30 -7.80 -33.68 -13.61
N GLU A 31 -6.53 -34.06 -13.69
CA GLU A 31 -5.77 -34.56 -12.53
C GLU A 31 -5.44 -33.49 -11.47
N ASN A 32 -5.53 -32.20 -11.80
CA ASN A 32 -5.23 -31.09 -10.87
C ASN A 32 -6.38 -30.10 -10.62
N LEU A 33 -7.61 -30.44 -11.04
CA LEU A 33 -8.75 -29.58 -10.78
C LEU A 33 -9.40 -29.92 -9.44
N TRP A 34 -9.44 -28.96 -8.52
CA TRP A 34 -10.22 -29.09 -7.31
C TRP A 34 -11.72 -28.95 -7.64
N PRO A 35 -12.56 -29.99 -7.39
CA PRO A 35 -13.99 -29.90 -7.65
C PRO A 35 -14.61 -28.94 -6.62
N ALA A 36 -15.12 -27.80 -7.09
CA ALA A 36 -15.82 -26.88 -6.21
C ALA A 36 -17.08 -27.53 -5.62
N PRO A 37 -17.32 -27.40 -4.31
CA PRO A 37 -18.55 -27.88 -3.71
C PRO A 37 -19.78 -27.29 -4.39
N TYR A 38 -20.74 -28.14 -4.74
CA TYR A 38 -22.00 -27.73 -5.35
C TYR A 38 -23.12 -27.72 -4.30
N ALA A 39 -23.74 -26.55 -4.12
CA ALA A 39 -24.94 -26.44 -3.32
C ALA A 39 -26.17 -26.65 -4.21
N GLY A 40 -26.90 -27.74 -3.99
CA GLY A 40 -28.12 -28.07 -4.78
C GLY A 40 -29.30 -27.14 -4.53
N LYS A 41 -29.17 -26.15 -3.63
CA LYS A 41 -30.16 -25.13 -3.30
C LYS A 41 -29.50 -23.75 -3.17
N PRO A 42 -30.25 -22.64 -3.39
CA PRO A 42 -29.75 -21.32 -3.11
C PRO A 42 -29.25 -21.21 -1.67
N LEU A 43 -28.01 -20.70 -1.50
CA LEU A 43 -27.43 -20.47 -0.19
C LEU A 43 -27.99 -19.16 0.39
N ASN A 44 -28.38 -19.21 1.67
CA ASN A 44 -28.66 -18.05 2.49
C ASN A 44 -27.77 -18.14 3.73
N ALA A 45 -26.63 -17.46 3.69
CA ALA A 45 -25.65 -17.53 4.76
C ALA A 45 -24.96 -16.17 4.94
N THR A 46 -24.60 -15.88 6.19
CA THR A 46 -23.74 -14.74 6.52
C THR A 46 -22.32 -15.25 6.77
N VAL A 47 -21.35 -14.68 6.06
CA VAL A 47 -19.94 -15.02 6.22
C VAL A 47 -19.21 -13.81 6.78
N VAL A 48 -18.53 -13.99 7.91
CA VAL A 48 -17.64 -12.99 8.48
C VAL A 48 -16.27 -13.14 7.82
N VAL A 49 -15.79 -12.09 7.20
CA VAL A 49 -14.46 -12.05 6.56
C VAL A 49 -13.50 -11.20 7.39
N PRO A 50 -12.18 -11.52 7.40
CA PRO A 50 -11.19 -10.69 8.05
C PRO A 50 -11.11 -9.29 7.43
N GLY A 51 -10.52 -8.33 8.16
CA GLY A 51 -10.22 -7.00 7.65
C GLY A 51 -9.32 -7.01 6.40
N SER A 52 -9.39 -5.95 5.61
CA SER A 52 -8.55 -5.80 4.42
C SER A 52 -7.09 -5.51 4.80
N LYS A 53 -6.14 -6.30 4.29
CA LYS A 53 -4.69 -6.05 4.46
C LYS A 53 -4.29 -4.68 3.94
N SER A 54 -4.80 -4.30 2.78
CA SER A 54 -4.47 -3.04 2.12
C SER A 54 -4.96 -1.83 2.90
N LEU A 55 -6.14 -1.90 3.50
CA LEU A 55 -6.67 -0.85 4.39
C LEU A 55 -5.92 -0.84 5.72
N SER A 56 -5.72 -2.00 6.34
CA SER A 56 -5.01 -2.10 7.62
C SER A 56 -3.64 -1.42 7.57
N ASN A 57 -2.84 -1.70 6.54
CA ASN A 57 -1.52 -1.10 6.41
C ASN A 57 -1.57 0.41 6.12
N ARG A 58 -2.56 0.91 5.36
CA ARG A 58 -2.73 2.35 5.14
C ARG A 58 -3.12 3.08 6.42
N TYR A 59 -4.08 2.56 7.17
CA TYR A 59 -4.50 3.19 8.41
C TYR A 59 -3.42 3.14 9.49
N LEU A 60 -2.57 2.11 9.53
CA LEU A 60 -1.39 2.08 10.40
C LEU A 60 -0.43 3.22 10.07
N ILE A 61 -0.14 3.45 8.78
CA ILE A 61 0.71 4.58 8.33
C ILE A 61 0.06 5.93 8.65
N LEU A 62 -1.24 6.11 8.31
CA LEU A 62 -1.94 7.37 8.56
C LEU A 62 -2.03 7.69 10.06
N ALA A 63 -2.27 6.68 10.89
CA ALA A 63 -2.27 6.86 12.35
C ALA A 63 -0.88 7.24 12.88
N ALA A 64 0.20 6.65 12.34
CA ALA A 64 1.57 7.00 12.71
C ALA A 64 1.98 8.42 12.26
N LEU A 65 1.45 8.90 11.14
CA LEU A 65 1.66 10.26 10.64
C LEU A 65 0.81 11.31 11.40
N GLY A 66 -0.17 10.89 12.17
CA GLY A 66 -1.03 11.77 12.95
C GLY A 66 -0.31 12.44 14.12
N HIS A 67 -1.07 13.24 14.88
CA HIS A 67 -0.57 13.96 16.06
C HIS A 67 -1.21 13.48 17.37
N ARG A 68 -2.09 12.48 17.30
CA ARG A 68 -2.85 11.96 18.46
C ARG A 68 -2.94 10.44 18.36
N PRO A 69 -3.10 9.74 19.49
CA PRO A 69 -3.41 8.32 19.49
C PRO A 69 -4.68 8.03 18.66
N VAL A 70 -4.62 6.99 17.84
CA VAL A 70 -5.73 6.53 17.00
C VAL A 70 -6.00 5.06 17.32
N ARG A 71 -7.24 4.72 17.62
CA ARG A 71 -7.70 3.34 17.82
C ARG A 71 -8.24 2.79 16.51
N LEU A 72 -7.55 1.80 15.95
CA LEU A 72 -7.95 1.08 14.73
C LEU A 72 -8.70 -0.20 15.16
N VAL A 73 -9.90 -0.40 14.61
CA VAL A 73 -10.77 -1.55 14.91
C VAL A 73 -10.96 -2.41 13.67
N GLY A 74 -10.88 -3.73 13.83
CA GLY A 74 -11.02 -4.67 12.72
C GLY A 74 -9.77 -4.77 11.83
N LEU A 75 -8.59 -4.47 12.37
CA LEU A 75 -7.32 -4.60 11.68
C LEU A 75 -7.07 -6.07 11.34
N LEU A 76 -6.64 -6.34 10.11
CA LEU A 76 -6.23 -7.69 9.74
C LEU A 76 -4.97 -8.08 10.53
N ARG A 77 -5.01 -9.24 11.18
CA ARG A 77 -3.81 -9.88 11.75
C ARG A 77 -3.19 -10.80 10.70
N SER A 78 -2.01 -10.47 10.27
CA SER A 78 -1.24 -11.23 9.26
C SER A 78 0.24 -10.90 9.38
N ARG A 79 1.12 -11.72 8.78
CA ARG A 79 2.55 -11.43 8.74
C ARG A 79 2.84 -10.01 8.23
N ASP A 80 2.15 -9.56 7.18
CA ASP A 80 2.39 -8.24 6.59
C ASP A 80 2.00 -7.08 7.53
N THR A 81 0.93 -7.23 8.32
CA THR A 81 0.50 -6.21 9.28
C THR A 81 1.34 -6.23 10.56
N GLU A 82 1.83 -7.40 10.97
CA GLU A 82 2.82 -7.50 12.05
C GLU A 82 4.14 -6.81 11.66
N LEU A 83 4.66 -7.12 10.46
CA LEU A 83 5.86 -6.43 9.93
C LEU A 83 5.66 -4.90 9.82
N MET A 84 4.45 -4.45 9.49
CA MET A 84 4.13 -3.02 9.47
C MET A 84 4.18 -2.43 10.90
N MET A 85 3.58 -3.08 11.87
CA MET A 85 3.63 -2.61 13.26
C MET A 85 5.06 -2.64 13.82
N ASP A 86 5.85 -3.65 13.49
CA ASP A 86 7.26 -3.73 13.92
C ASP A 86 8.11 -2.64 13.26
N ALA A 87 7.89 -2.35 11.98
CA ALA A 87 8.50 -1.22 11.30
C ALA A 87 8.16 0.13 11.96
N LEU A 88 6.89 0.32 12.32
CA LEU A 88 6.44 1.51 13.03
C LEU A 88 7.06 1.61 14.44
N ARG A 89 7.15 0.50 15.17
CA ARG A 89 7.82 0.45 16.48
C ARG A 89 9.30 0.80 16.38
N ALA A 90 10.01 0.29 15.37
CA ALA A 90 11.39 0.65 15.10
C ALA A 90 11.57 2.16 14.88
N LEU A 91 10.57 2.81 14.28
CA LEU A 91 10.51 4.25 14.06
C LEU A 91 9.98 5.05 15.26
N GLY A 92 9.81 4.45 16.43
CA GLY A 92 9.39 5.13 17.66
C GLY A 92 7.86 5.27 17.85
N VAL A 93 7.06 4.69 16.97
CA VAL A 93 5.60 4.64 17.13
C VAL A 93 5.24 3.50 18.08
N ARG A 94 4.31 3.75 19.03
CA ARG A 94 3.78 2.66 19.85
C ARG A 94 2.54 2.08 19.20
N CYS A 95 2.53 0.76 19.05
CA CYS A 95 1.37 -0.02 18.57
C CYS A 95 0.95 -0.96 19.70
N GLU A 96 -0.15 -0.60 20.37
CA GLU A 96 -0.71 -1.29 21.53
C GLU A 96 -1.90 -2.14 21.07
N ILE A 97 -1.75 -3.47 21.16
CA ILE A 97 -2.79 -4.42 20.76
C ILE A 97 -3.73 -4.59 21.96
N ASP A 98 -5.04 -4.52 21.72
CA ASP A 98 -6.06 -4.72 22.73
C ASP A 98 -6.02 -6.18 23.22
N GLU A 99 -5.95 -6.39 24.54
CA GLU A 99 -5.81 -7.73 25.15
C GLU A 99 -7.04 -8.62 24.92
N GLN A 100 -8.22 -8.05 24.72
CA GLN A 100 -9.47 -8.79 24.55
C GLN A 100 -9.85 -8.97 23.07
N VAL A 101 -9.46 -8.01 22.21
CA VAL A 101 -9.80 -7.99 20.78
C VAL A 101 -8.54 -7.69 19.98
N ASP A 102 -7.79 -8.73 19.64
CA ASP A 102 -6.48 -8.66 18.97
C ASP A 102 -6.50 -7.94 17.62
N THR A 103 -7.68 -7.78 16.98
CA THR A 103 -7.88 -6.98 15.76
C THR A 103 -8.07 -5.48 16.05
N THR A 104 -7.98 -5.07 17.32
CA THR A 104 -8.00 -3.67 17.73
C THR A 104 -6.60 -3.25 18.16
N VAL A 105 -6.09 -2.17 17.56
CA VAL A 105 -4.74 -1.64 17.82
C VAL A 105 -4.83 -0.15 18.07
N THR A 106 -4.23 0.33 19.16
CA THR A 106 -4.03 1.76 19.40
C THR A 106 -2.64 2.14 18.91
N VAL A 107 -2.59 3.04 17.94
CA VAL A 107 -1.34 3.60 17.37
C VAL A 107 -1.10 4.94 18.01
N VAL A 108 0.05 5.09 18.68
CA VAL A 108 0.46 6.35 19.34
C VAL A 108 1.69 6.88 18.60
N PRO A 109 1.56 7.97 17.84
CA PRO A 109 2.70 8.57 17.13
C PRO A 109 3.71 9.18 18.10
N PRO A 110 4.97 9.42 17.69
CA PRO A 110 5.96 10.15 18.48
C PRO A 110 5.42 11.54 18.89
N SER A 111 5.64 11.93 20.14
CA SER A 111 5.05 13.15 20.71
C SER A 111 5.57 14.44 20.10
N ASP A 112 6.82 14.43 19.60
CA ASP A 112 7.46 15.54 18.88
C ASP A 112 7.21 15.50 17.37
N GLY A 113 6.50 14.49 16.90
CA GLY A 113 6.21 14.26 15.48
C GLY A 113 7.39 13.78 14.65
N ARG A 114 8.56 13.46 15.27
CA ARG A 114 9.74 12.95 14.58
C ARG A 114 9.84 11.44 14.75
N PHE A 115 10.14 10.74 13.68
CA PHE A 115 10.44 9.32 13.74
C PHE A 115 11.90 9.08 14.18
N HIS A 116 12.17 7.93 14.79
CA HIS A 116 13.53 7.57 15.22
C HIS A 116 14.37 7.17 14.01
N GLY A 117 15.54 7.82 13.88
CA GLY A 117 16.63 7.40 13.02
C GLY A 117 17.61 6.47 13.73
N GLY A 118 18.72 6.14 13.06
CA GLY A 118 19.73 5.20 13.58
C GLY A 118 19.18 3.78 13.76
N THR A 119 18.07 3.45 13.12
CA THR A 119 17.34 2.18 13.28
C THR A 119 17.27 1.38 11.98
N LYS A 120 16.86 0.11 12.11
CA LYS A 120 16.66 -0.80 10.99
C LYS A 120 15.21 -1.27 10.93
N VAL A 121 14.63 -1.18 9.74
CA VAL A 121 13.31 -1.70 9.38
C VAL A 121 13.47 -2.99 8.59
N PHE A 122 12.89 -4.08 9.09
CA PHE A 122 12.82 -5.35 8.37
C PHE A 122 11.47 -5.47 7.68
N CYS A 123 11.47 -5.44 6.34
CA CYS A 123 10.26 -5.45 5.51
C CYS A 123 9.70 -6.87 5.27
N GLY A 124 10.49 -7.91 5.54
CA GLY A 124 10.17 -9.28 5.11
C GLY A 124 9.91 -9.32 3.61
N LEU A 125 8.76 -9.88 3.22
CA LEU A 125 8.27 -9.87 1.83
C LEU A 125 7.04 -8.96 1.67
N ALA A 126 6.74 -8.11 2.66
CA ALA A 126 5.54 -7.28 2.70
C ALA A 126 5.66 -6.05 1.79
N GLY A 127 5.01 -6.10 0.62
CA GLY A 127 5.09 -5.04 -0.39
C GLY A 127 4.62 -3.66 0.09
N THR A 128 3.69 -3.61 1.02
CA THR A 128 3.22 -2.35 1.63
C THR A 128 4.23 -1.79 2.63
N VAL A 129 4.91 -2.64 3.41
CA VAL A 129 6.00 -2.19 4.29
C VAL A 129 7.13 -1.61 3.45
N MET A 130 7.58 -2.37 2.43
CA MET A 130 8.64 -1.94 1.51
C MET A 130 8.38 -0.58 0.87
N ARG A 131 7.13 -0.23 0.55
CA ARG A 131 6.81 0.95 -0.27
C ARG A 131 6.16 2.10 0.48
N PHE A 132 5.63 1.86 1.69
CA PHE A 132 4.98 2.92 2.48
C PHE A 132 5.89 3.43 3.60
N VAL A 133 6.60 2.52 4.29
CA VAL A 133 7.45 2.89 5.42
C VAL A 133 8.66 3.77 5.02
N PRO A 134 9.30 3.58 3.85
CA PRO A 134 10.35 4.49 3.39
C PRO A 134 9.97 5.97 3.41
N GLY A 135 8.70 6.29 3.10
CA GLY A 135 8.19 7.66 3.20
C GLY A 135 8.24 8.24 4.61
N LEU A 136 8.11 7.42 5.66
CA LEU A 136 8.22 7.88 7.05
C LEU A 136 9.65 8.26 7.43
N ALA A 137 10.65 7.61 6.82
CA ALA A 137 12.07 7.91 7.05
C ALA A 137 12.45 9.36 6.66
N MET A 138 11.66 10.01 5.77
CA MET A 138 11.82 11.43 5.44
C MET A 138 11.69 12.35 6.65
N PHE A 139 10.99 11.91 7.68
CA PHE A 139 10.68 12.68 8.89
C PHE A 139 11.38 12.11 10.13
N ALA A 140 12.40 11.27 9.93
CA ALA A 140 13.23 10.73 11.00
C ALA A 140 14.28 11.74 11.47
N ASP A 141 14.81 11.52 12.66
CA ASP A 141 15.91 12.33 13.23
C ASP A 141 17.31 11.84 12.81
N GLY A 142 17.38 10.82 11.95
CA GLY A 142 18.61 10.25 11.42
C GLY A 142 18.36 9.18 10.36
N PRO A 143 19.42 8.52 9.85
CA PRO A 143 19.33 7.50 8.83
C PRO A 143 18.49 6.30 9.27
N VAL A 144 17.72 5.70 8.34
CA VAL A 144 16.95 4.48 8.56
C VAL A 144 17.36 3.44 7.53
N ALA A 145 17.84 2.28 8.00
CA ALA A 145 18.19 1.16 7.14
C ALA A 145 16.97 0.27 6.86
N PHE A 146 16.85 -0.20 5.64
CA PHE A 146 15.77 -1.09 5.18
C PHE A 146 16.35 -2.40 4.66
N ASP A 147 15.75 -3.50 5.08
CA ASP A 147 16.14 -4.85 4.67
C ASP A 147 14.89 -5.76 4.60
N GLY A 148 15.04 -6.98 4.10
CA GLY A 148 13.92 -7.89 3.96
C GLY A 148 14.34 -9.34 3.76
N ASP A 149 13.36 -10.20 3.43
CA ASP A 149 13.62 -11.57 3.00
C ASP A 149 14.40 -11.55 1.67
N GLU A 150 15.21 -12.58 1.40
CA GLU A 150 16.00 -12.69 0.17
C GLU A 150 15.14 -12.49 -1.11
N GLN A 151 13.92 -13.05 -1.11
CA GLN A 151 12.99 -12.91 -2.23
C GLN A 151 12.47 -11.47 -2.42
N ALA A 152 12.60 -10.62 -1.39
CA ALA A 152 12.24 -9.21 -1.49
C ALA A 152 13.23 -8.40 -2.33
N TYR A 153 14.48 -8.84 -2.42
CA TYR A 153 15.53 -8.18 -3.20
C TYR A 153 15.23 -8.18 -4.72
N ALA A 154 14.43 -9.13 -5.20
CA ALA A 154 13.97 -9.15 -6.59
C ALA A 154 12.87 -8.11 -6.90
N ARG A 155 12.29 -7.46 -5.87
CA ARG A 155 11.13 -6.58 -6.04
C ARG A 155 11.54 -5.12 -6.26
N PRO A 156 11.00 -4.47 -7.31
CA PRO A 156 11.37 -3.09 -7.63
C PRO A 156 10.90 -2.11 -6.53
N MET A 157 11.78 -1.18 -6.20
CA MET A 157 11.55 -0.08 -5.27
C MET A 157 11.88 1.28 -5.89
N LYS A 158 12.63 1.29 -6.99
CA LYS A 158 13.19 2.50 -7.58
C LYS A 158 12.19 3.65 -7.71
N PRO A 159 10.96 3.49 -8.25
CA PRO A 159 10.08 4.64 -8.43
C PRO A 159 9.70 5.37 -7.14
N VAL A 160 9.49 4.65 -6.03
CA VAL A 160 9.19 5.31 -4.75
C VAL A 160 10.45 5.95 -4.17
N LEU A 161 11.60 5.32 -4.33
CA LEU A 161 12.88 5.85 -3.86
C LEU A 161 13.27 7.11 -4.64
N ASP A 162 13.17 7.10 -5.98
CA ASP A 162 13.37 8.29 -6.83
C ASP A 162 12.43 9.45 -6.43
N GLY A 163 11.19 9.13 -6.04
CA GLY A 163 10.26 10.13 -5.51
C GLY A 163 10.73 10.74 -4.18
N LEU A 164 11.30 9.94 -3.29
CA LEU A 164 11.87 10.43 -2.02
C LEU A 164 13.15 11.23 -2.24
N GLU A 165 14.00 10.87 -3.21
CA GLU A 165 15.18 11.65 -3.60
C GLU A 165 14.79 13.02 -4.17
N GLN A 166 13.73 13.10 -4.98
CA GLN A 166 13.18 14.37 -5.46
C GLN A 166 12.66 15.25 -4.31
N LEU A 167 12.26 14.65 -3.19
CA LEU A 167 11.87 15.35 -1.96
C LEU A 167 13.10 15.66 -1.06
N GLY A 168 14.31 15.34 -1.49
CA GLY A 168 15.56 15.69 -0.81
C GLY A 168 16.15 14.60 0.09
N ALA A 169 15.64 13.37 0.08
CA ALA A 169 16.29 12.26 0.75
C ALA A 169 17.61 11.90 0.05
N CYS A 170 18.58 11.37 0.82
CA CYS A 170 19.74 10.69 0.27
C CYS A 170 19.56 9.18 0.46
N ILE A 171 19.74 8.40 -0.60
CA ILE A 171 19.57 6.94 -0.57
C ILE A 171 20.90 6.27 -0.87
N GLU A 172 21.34 5.43 0.05
CA GLU A 172 22.52 4.58 -0.09
C GLU A 172 22.08 3.14 -0.32
N TYR A 173 22.39 2.59 -1.49
CA TYR A 173 22.09 1.21 -1.83
C TYR A 173 23.22 0.29 -1.36
N HIS A 174 22.86 -0.82 -0.67
CA HIS A 174 23.79 -1.84 -0.19
C HIS A 174 23.77 -3.10 -1.06
N GLY A 175 23.00 -3.07 -2.16
CA GLY A 175 22.85 -4.12 -3.15
C GLY A 175 22.58 -3.53 -4.53
N GLU A 176 21.64 -4.12 -5.27
CA GLU A 176 21.21 -3.61 -6.58
C GLU A 176 20.43 -2.29 -6.41
N GLU A 177 20.77 -1.28 -7.23
CA GLU A 177 20.09 0.02 -7.22
C GLU A 177 18.58 -0.12 -7.40
N GLY A 178 17.82 0.63 -6.60
CA GLY A 178 16.36 0.61 -6.64
C GLY A 178 15.73 -0.63 -6.01
N ARG A 179 16.48 -1.35 -5.17
CA ARG A 179 16.06 -2.56 -4.46
C ARG A 179 16.55 -2.58 -3.02
N LEU A 180 16.03 -3.47 -2.19
CA LEU A 180 16.59 -3.76 -0.87
C LEU A 180 17.95 -4.48 -1.01
N PRO A 181 18.88 -4.33 -0.03
CA PRO A 181 18.79 -3.43 1.10
C PRO A 181 19.31 -2.02 0.76
N PHE A 182 18.80 -1.00 1.48
CA PHE A 182 19.23 0.40 1.33
C PHE A 182 19.09 1.16 2.65
N THR A 183 19.73 2.32 2.74
CA THR A 183 19.58 3.28 3.84
C THR A 183 19.04 4.60 3.30
N ILE A 184 18.04 5.17 3.98
CA ILE A 184 17.51 6.50 3.70
C ILE A 184 18.00 7.46 4.77
N THR A 185 18.68 8.53 4.34
CA THR A 185 18.99 9.67 5.18
C THR A 185 18.01 10.78 4.87
N PRO A 186 17.24 11.27 5.87
CA PRO A 186 16.29 12.35 5.67
C PRO A 186 16.97 13.65 5.24
N PRO A 187 16.27 14.59 4.58
CA PRO A 187 16.81 15.90 4.23
C PRO A 187 17.20 16.66 5.51
N GLN A 188 18.38 17.29 5.50
CA GLN A 188 18.89 18.04 6.67
C GLN A 188 18.08 19.31 6.95
N THR A 189 17.49 19.89 5.92
CA THR A 189 16.62 21.05 6.01
C THR A 189 15.34 20.77 5.24
N VAL A 190 14.22 20.74 5.95
CA VAL A 190 12.91 20.75 5.30
C VAL A 190 12.68 22.17 4.84
N SER A 191 12.79 22.41 3.54
CA SER A 191 12.50 23.73 2.96
C SER A 191 11.05 24.12 3.35
N GLN A 192 10.89 25.26 4.04
CA GLN A 192 9.57 25.83 4.30
C GLN A 192 9.08 26.50 3.00
N CYS A 193 8.73 25.69 2.02
CA CYS A 193 8.16 26.17 0.78
C CYS A 193 6.63 26.30 0.96
N ALA A 194 6.06 27.41 0.48
CA ALA A 194 4.62 27.59 0.47
C ALA A 194 3.97 26.85 -0.73
N GLU A 195 4.76 26.53 -1.75
CA GLU A 195 4.33 25.83 -2.95
C GLU A 195 4.49 24.31 -2.79
N PRO A 196 3.62 23.49 -3.40
CA PRO A 196 3.77 22.04 -3.40
C PRO A 196 5.08 21.58 -4.04
N SER A 197 5.68 20.54 -3.46
CA SER A 197 6.80 19.87 -4.09
C SER A 197 6.29 19.02 -5.26
N VAL A 198 6.84 19.22 -6.46
CA VAL A 198 6.47 18.45 -7.65
C VAL A 198 7.35 17.21 -7.73
N VAL A 199 6.74 16.04 -7.79
CA VAL A 199 7.42 14.75 -7.90
C VAL A 199 6.89 14.00 -9.10
N SER A 200 7.79 13.47 -9.93
CA SER A 200 7.45 12.71 -11.13
C SER A 200 8.05 11.30 -11.06
N ILE A 201 7.21 10.27 -11.18
CA ILE A 201 7.64 8.87 -11.14
C ILE A 201 6.96 8.03 -12.21
N ASP A 202 7.64 7.00 -12.69
CA ASP A 202 7.00 5.93 -13.46
C ASP A 202 6.51 4.82 -12.51
N SER A 203 5.23 4.80 -12.25
CA SER A 203 4.58 3.80 -11.40
C SER A 203 3.96 2.62 -12.15
N SER A 204 4.29 2.43 -13.45
CA SER A 204 3.70 1.39 -14.30
C SER A 204 3.80 -0.03 -13.70
N GLY A 205 4.82 -0.28 -12.88
CA GLY A 205 5.02 -1.56 -12.20
C GLY A 205 4.15 -1.79 -10.97
N SER A 206 3.66 -0.75 -10.30
CA SER A 206 2.84 -0.89 -9.09
C SER A 206 2.19 0.42 -8.65
N SER A 207 0.88 0.37 -8.37
CA SER A 207 0.13 1.47 -7.73
C SER A 207 0.62 1.80 -6.31
N GLN A 208 1.38 0.90 -5.68
CA GLN A 208 1.92 1.14 -4.34
C GLN A 208 2.97 2.26 -4.32
N PHE A 209 3.64 2.53 -5.45
CA PHE A 209 4.59 3.65 -5.54
C PHE A 209 3.88 5.00 -5.39
N ILE A 210 2.77 5.20 -6.13
CA ILE A 210 1.91 6.38 -5.97
C ILE A 210 1.33 6.42 -4.55
N SER A 211 0.74 5.31 -4.09
CA SER A 211 0.13 5.25 -2.77
C SER A 211 1.10 5.59 -1.63
N GLY A 212 2.35 5.11 -1.71
CA GLY A 212 3.39 5.37 -0.69
C GLY A 212 3.74 6.86 -0.58
N LEU A 213 3.88 7.55 -1.71
CA LEU A 213 4.15 8.99 -1.73
C LEU A 213 2.93 9.82 -1.32
N LEU A 214 1.72 9.46 -1.77
CA LEU A 214 0.50 10.17 -1.36
C LEU A 214 0.26 10.09 0.15
N LEU A 215 0.53 8.96 0.79
CA LEU A 215 0.35 8.80 2.23
C LEU A 215 1.14 9.83 3.05
N ILE A 216 2.32 10.23 2.58
CA ILE A 216 3.17 11.21 3.28
C ILE A 216 2.91 12.65 2.82
N GLY A 217 2.14 12.88 1.76
CA GLY A 217 1.97 14.18 1.13
C GLY A 217 1.52 15.29 2.08
N SER A 218 0.70 14.97 3.08
CA SER A 218 0.24 15.93 4.10
C SER A 218 1.36 16.40 5.07
N ARG A 219 2.48 15.67 5.13
CA ARG A 219 3.66 16.03 5.94
C ARG A 219 4.75 16.74 5.12
N VAL A 220 4.63 16.75 3.79
CA VAL A 220 5.53 17.51 2.93
C VAL A 220 5.16 18.99 3.03
N PRO A 221 6.10 19.90 3.37
CA PRO A 221 5.84 21.34 3.43
C PRO A 221 5.34 21.88 2.09
N GLY A 222 4.29 22.68 2.13
CA GLY A 222 3.60 23.17 0.93
C GLY A 222 2.70 22.14 0.24
N GLY A 223 2.82 20.86 0.59
CA GLY A 223 2.10 19.75 -0.01
C GLY A 223 2.91 19.03 -1.09
N LEU A 224 2.27 18.04 -1.72
CA LEU A 224 2.88 17.21 -2.76
C LEU A 224 2.01 17.25 -4.02
N GLU A 225 2.61 17.53 -5.17
CA GLU A 225 2.01 17.33 -6.48
C GLU A 225 2.73 16.15 -7.15
N LEU A 226 2.03 15.02 -7.28
CA LEU A 226 2.59 13.78 -7.76
C LEU A 226 2.14 13.47 -9.18
N HIS A 227 3.09 13.37 -10.11
CA HIS A 227 2.89 13.06 -11.52
C HIS A 227 3.28 11.61 -11.83
N HIS A 228 2.42 10.88 -12.52
CA HIS A 228 2.76 9.60 -13.11
C HIS A 228 3.14 9.74 -14.56
N THR A 229 4.40 9.43 -14.89
CA THR A 229 4.99 9.60 -16.23
C THR A 229 4.92 8.33 -17.11
N GLY A 230 4.59 7.17 -16.50
CA GLY A 230 4.55 5.90 -17.23
C GLY A 230 3.35 5.78 -18.18
N GLU A 231 3.43 4.86 -19.13
CA GLU A 231 2.37 4.65 -20.12
C GLU A 231 1.08 4.09 -19.51
N LYS A 232 1.20 3.26 -18.47
CA LYS A 232 0.07 2.56 -17.83
C LYS A 232 -0.03 2.91 -16.36
N THR A 233 -1.19 3.38 -15.90
CA THR A 233 -1.48 3.52 -14.47
C THR A 233 -2.01 2.20 -13.92
N PRO A 234 -1.22 1.44 -13.16
CA PRO A 234 -1.67 0.16 -12.65
C PRO A 234 -2.64 0.34 -11.50
N SER A 235 -3.69 -0.46 -11.50
CA SER A 235 -4.61 -0.59 -10.36
C SER A 235 -5.12 0.74 -9.78
N LEU A 236 -5.75 1.58 -10.60
CA LEU A 236 -6.45 2.79 -10.17
C LEU A 236 -7.33 2.59 -8.91
N PRO A 237 -8.05 1.45 -8.75
CA PRO A 237 -8.82 1.21 -7.52
C PRO A 237 -8.00 1.29 -6.23
N HIS A 238 -6.72 0.87 -6.24
CA HIS A 238 -5.86 0.99 -5.06
C HIS A 238 -5.37 2.44 -4.81
N ILE A 239 -5.21 3.24 -5.86
CA ILE A 239 -4.89 4.67 -5.73
C ILE A 239 -6.12 5.39 -5.17
N ARG A 240 -7.30 5.15 -5.74
CA ARG A 240 -8.58 5.70 -5.25
C ARG A 240 -8.83 5.33 -3.78
N MET A 241 -8.50 4.09 -3.39
CA MET A 241 -8.54 3.67 -1.98
C MET A 241 -7.66 4.57 -1.11
N THR A 242 -6.42 4.84 -1.53
CA THR A 242 -5.51 5.72 -0.79
C THR A 242 -6.04 7.15 -0.70
N VAL A 243 -6.58 7.70 -1.79
CA VAL A 243 -7.20 9.03 -1.80
C VAL A 243 -8.40 9.08 -0.86
N ALA A 244 -9.27 8.06 -0.88
CA ALA A 244 -10.42 7.96 0.02
C ALA A 244 -10.00 7.85 1.49
N ASP A 245 -8.96 7.07 1.80
CA ASP A 245 -8.42 6.93 3.16
C ASP A 245 -7.81 8.25 3.67
N LEU A 246 -7.11 8.99 2.80
CA LEU A 246 -6.59 10.32 3.11
C LEU A 246 -7.73 11.31 3.40
N HIS A 247 -8.77 11.36 2.57
CA HIS A 247 -9.95 12.20 2.82
C HIS A 247 -10.65 11.83 4.13
N GLY A 248 -10.85 10.53 4.39
CA GLY A 248 -11.43 10.01 5.63
C GLY A 248 -10.61 10.36 6.88
N SER A 249 -9.31 10.58 6.72
CA SER A 249 -8.38 10.99 7.77
C SER A 249 -8.20 12.52 7.88
N GLY A 250 -8.97 13.31 7.12
CA GLY A 250 -8.94 14.77 7.15
C GLY A 250 -7.93 15.42 6.18
N GLY A 251 -7.23 14.63 5.37
CA GLY A 251 -6.35 15.12 4.30
C GLY A 251 -7.15 15.64 3.11
N ARG A 252 -6.51 16.46 2.28
CA ARG A 252 -7.08 16.95 1.02
C ARG A 252 -6.22 16.44 -0.14
N VAL A 253 -6.85 15.78 -1.08
CA VAL A 253 -6.21 15.31 -2.31
C VAL A 253 -7.08 15.69 -3.49
N ASN A 254 -6.53 16.46 -4.43
CA ASN A 254 -7.12 16.66 -5.74
C ASN A 254 -6.56 15.58 -6.67
N ALA A 255 -7.41 14.90 -7.42
CA ALA A 255 -6.99 13.83 -8.32
C ALA A 255 -7.50 14.12 -9.73
N ASP A 256 -6.57 14.32 -10.66
CA ASP A 256 -6.83 14.31 -12.09
C ASP A 256 -6.29 12.99 -12.67
N GLU A 257 -7.16 11.98 -12.72
CA GLU A 257 -6.78 10.65 -13.23
C GLU A 257 -6.48 10.65 -14.74
N HIS A 258 -7.01 11.63 -15.48
CA HIS A 258 -6.76 11.77 -16.91
C HIS A 258 -5.37 12.35 -17.16
N ALA A 259 -5.02 13.42 -16.44
CA ALA A 259 -3.67 13.98 -16.44
C ALA A 259 -2.67 13.12 -15.64
N ARG A 260 -3.16 12.17 -14.85
CA ARG A 260 -2.36 11.30 -13.96
C ARG A 260 -1.58 12.11 -12.91
N VAL A 261 -2.27 13.07 -12.32
CA VAL A 261 -1.74 13.98 -11.30
C VAL A 261 -2.60 13.89 -10.04
N TRP A 262 -1.96 13.87 -8.91
CA TRP A 262 -2.57 13.87 -7.58
C TRP A 262 -1.95 14.94 -6.69
#